data_c435169a207d1715cbfbaa6256d2c25e
#
_entry.id   c435169a207d1715cbfbaa6256d2c25e
#
_cell.length_a   1.000
_cell.length_b   1.000
_cell.length_c   1.000
_cell.angle_alpha   90.00
_cell.angle_beta   90.00
_cell.angle_gamma   90.00
#
_symmetry.space_group_name_H-M   'P 1'
#
loop_
_entity.id
_entity.type
_entity.pdbx_description
1 polymer ?
#
loop_
_entity_poly.entity_id
_entity_poly.type
_entity_poly.pdbx_seq_one_letter_code
_entity_poly.pdbx_strand_id
1 'polypeptide(L)'
;QWVTPAAGFTVFATANTKGKGSDDGKFIGTNVLNEAFLDRFPITMEQAYAPRSTEKKIVKKAMAAAGFADDAFADNLTKWSEIIRKSYFEGAVDEIISTRRLVDICKAFAIFGDKVQAIDGALSRFDDDTKTAFRDLYSKVDAEVGEHDDAAEAEAVADALETADRVNLTTSYDQKDAVKGMGAKWDPAAKTWWISGDKYRSHPDSWAQFNPTAPATVDCPF
;
A
#
# COMPACT_ATOMS: atom_id res chain seq x y z
N GLN A 1 34.67 -21.28 20.72
CA GLN A 1 35.80 -20.35 20.55
C GLN A 1 35.25 -18.93 20.64
N TRP A 2 35.81 -18.10 21.52
CA TRP A 2 35.47 -16.68 21.64
C TRP A 2 36.33 -15.90 20.67
N VAL A 3 35.68 -14.98 19.87
CA VAL A 3 36.37 -14.10 18.94
C VAL A 3 36.18 -12.66 19.44
N THR A 4 37.24 -11.95 19.60
CA THR A 4 37.20 -10.52 19.97
C THR A 4 36.97 -9.71 18.69
N PRO A 5 35.93 -8.86 18.61
CA PRO A 5 35.68 -8.04 17.45
C PRO A 5 36.81 -7.00 17.25
N ALA A 6 37.09 -6.67 16.00
CA ALA A 6 38.05 -5.62 15.65
C ALA A 6 37.56 -4.24 16.11
N ALA A 7 38.49 -3.30 16.28
CA ALA A 7 38.12 -1.91 16.59
C ALA A 7 37.21 -1.34 15.47
N GLY A 8 36.12 -0.69 15.87
CA GLY A 8 35.13 -0.15 14.94
C GLY A 8 34.10 -1.16 14.41
N PHE A 9 34.12 -2.41 14.88
CA PHE A 9 33.06 -3.38 14.58
C PHE A 9 31.71 -2.87 15.04
N THR A 10 30.70 -2.93 14.14
CA THR A 10 29.30 -2.63 14.45
C THR A 10 28.38 -3.59 13.73
N VAL A 11 27.13 -3.68 14.18
CA VAL A 11 26.11 -4.55 13.60
C VAL A 11 24.94 -3.68 13.12
N PHE A 12 24.54 -3.90 11.89
CA PHE A 12 23.32 -3.36 11.32
C PHE A 12 22.33 -4.51 11.06
N ALA A 13 21.11 -4.33 11.49
CA ALA A 13 20.04 -5.29 11.21
C ALA A 13 18.91 -4.61 10.44
N THR A 14 18.25 -5.35 9.55
CA THR A 14 17.03 -4.93 8.86
C THR A 14 15.91 -5.91 9.19
N ALA A 15 14.70 -5.38 9.42
CA ALA A 15 13.55 -6.19 9.73
C ALA A 15 12.28 -5.51 9.17
N ASN A 16 11.30 -6.32 8.74
CA ASN A 16 10.01 -5.80 8.28
C ASN A 16 9.04 -5.52 9.43
N THR A 17 9.26 -6.13 10.60
CA THR A 17 8.31 -6.13 11.74
C THR A 17 8.88 -5.48 13.01
N LYS A 18 10.01 -4.79 12.90
CA LYS A 18 10.73 -4.24 14.09
C LYS A 18 11.01 -5.29 15.17
N GLY A 19 11.02 -6.58 14.82
CA GLY A 19 11.21 -7.68 15.76
C GLY A 19 9.97 -8.09 16.56
N LYS A 20 8.82 -7.49 16.31
CA LYS A 20 7.57 -7.75 17.05
C LYS A 20 6.67 -8.82 16.43
N GLY A 21 7.11 -9.47 15.36
CA GLY A 21 6.28 -10.40 14.59
C GLY A 21 5.29 -9.66 13.65
N SER A 22 4.37 -10.40 13.06
CA SER A 22 3.34 -9.87 12.16
C SER A 22 1.98 -10.16 12.76
N ASP A 23 1.36 -9.14 13.34
CA ASP A 23 0.00 -9.24 13.88
C ASP A 23 -1.05 -9.24 12.75
N ASP A 24 -0.70 -8.68 11.59
CA ASP A 24 -1.55 -8.59 10.39
C ASP A 24 -1.39 -9.78 9.42
N GLY A 25 -0.56 -10.76 9.75
CA GLY A 25 -0.31 -11.94 8.92
C GLY A 25 0.49 -11.70 7.64
N LYS A 26 0.82 -10.46 7.29
CA LYS A 26 1.53 -10.11 6.04
C LYS A 26 2.97 -10.65 5.99
N PHE A 27 3.57 -10.90 7.13
CA PHE A 27 4.93 -11.46 7.26
C PHE A 27 4.90 -12.78 8.02
N ILE A 28 4.07 -13.73 7.56
CA ILE A 28 3.96 -15.07 8.14
C ILE A 28 5.35 -15.72 8.19
N GLY A 29 5.68 -16.31 9.35
CA GLY A 29 6.99 -16.91 9.60
C GLY A 29 8.01 -15.99 10.25
N THR A 30 7.66 -14.72 10.52
CA THR A 30 8.48 -13.88 11.39
C THR A 30 8.16 -14.17 12.85
N ASN A 31 9.19 -14.52 13.63
CA ASN A 31 9.05 -14.71 15.07
C ASN A 31 9.21 -13.39 15.81
N VAL A 32 8.50 -13.28 16.94
CA VAL A 32 8.75 -12.23 17.92
C VAL A 32 10.14 -12.40 18.49
N LEU A 33 10.99 -11.40 18.36
CA LEU A 33 12.33 -11.41 18.93
C LEU A 33 12.26 -11.06 20.43
N ASN A 34 13.20 -11.61 21.20
CA ASN A 34 13.32 -11.33 22.61
C ASN A 34 13.71 -9.85 22.82
N GLU A 35 13.01 -9.15 23.72
CA GLU A 35 13.28 -7.73 24.03
C GLU A 35 14.74 -7.50 24.46
N ALA A 36 15.32 -8.38 25.28
CA ALA A 36 16.71 -8.28 25.63
C ALA A 36 17.70 -8.40 24.46
N PHE A 37 17.28 -8.98 23.34
CA PHE A 37 18.02 -8.96 22.09
C PHE A 37 17.84 -7.62 21.36
N LEU A 38 16.60 -7.10 21.31
CA LEU A 38 16.29 -5.83 20.67
C LEU A 38 16.98 -4.66 21.39
N ASP A 39 17.07 -4.68 22.71
CA ASP A 39 17.75 -3.68 23.52
C ASP A 39 19.25 -3.54 23.19
N ARG A 40 19.84 -4.54 22.53
CA ARG A 40 21.23 -4.45 22.05
C ARG A 40 21.40 -3.59 20.81
N PHE A 41 20.29 -3.17 20.19
CA PHE A 41 20.27 -2.22 19.08
C PHE A 41 19.78 -0.86 19.58
N PRO A 42 20.68 0.01 20.07
CA PRO A 42 20.30 1.26 20.74
C PRO A 42 19.64 2.29 19.82
N ILE A 43 19.77 2.10 18.49
CA ILE A 43 19.20 2.97 17.49
C ILE A 43 18.30 2.14 16.57
N THR A 44 17.00 2.44 16.58
CA THR A 44 16.01 1.87 15.65
C THR A 44 15.48 2.98 14.78
N MET A 45 15.58 2.82 13.45
CA MET A 45 15.07 3.78 12.48
C MET A 45 14.06 3.10 11.58
N GLU A 46 12.99 3.81 11.28
CA GLU A 46 12.04 3.42 10.25
C GLU A 46 12.44 4.04 8.93
N GLN A 47 12.62 3.19 7.92
CA GLN A 47 12.97 3.66 6.58
C GLN A 47 11.70 3.88 5.78
N ALA A 48 11.33 5.13 5.58
CA ALA A 48 10.26 5.51 4.67
C ALA A 48 10.66 5.25 3.20
N TYR A 49 9.68 5.22 2.31
CA TYR A 49 9.94 5.21 0.88
C TYR A 49 10.71 6.46 0.47
N ALA A 50 11.56 6.32 -0.53
CA ALA A 50 12.30 7.45 -1.07
C ALA A 50 11.34 8.49 -1.70
N PRO A 51 11.67 9.78 -1.66
CA PRO A 51 10.91 10.79 -2.37
C PRO A 51 10.78 10.44 -3.86
N ARG A 52 9.64 10.77 -4.49
CA ARG A 52 9.32 10.46 -5.89
C ARG A 52 10.47 10.79 -6.85
N SER A 53 11.13 11.94 -6.66
CA SER A 53 12.26 12.36 -7.50
C SER A 53 13.46 11.41 -7.42
N THR A 54 13.71 10.82 -6.27
CA THR A 54 14.75 9.81 -6.05
C THR A 54 14.31 8.46 -6.61
N GLU A 55 13.07 8.06 -6.39
CA GLU A 55 12.51 6.82 -6.92
C GLU A 55 12.47 6.83 -8.45
N LYS A 56 12.09 7.96 -9.07
CA LYS A 56 12.17 8.15 -10.53
C LYS A 56 13.60 7.92 -11.07
N LYS A 57 14.64 8.37 -10.35
CA LYS A 57 16.03 8.09 -10.73
C LYS A 57 16.35 6.59 -10.65
N ILE A 58 15.84 5.89 -9.65
CA ILE A 58 16.01 4.43 -9.51
C ILE A 58 15.35 3.71 -10.67
N VAL A 59 14.10 4.07 -10.99
CA VAL A 59 13.32 3.49 -12.09
C VAL A 59 14.02 3.74 -13.44
N LYS A 60 14.45 4.97 -13.72
CA LYS A 60 15.22 5.31 -14.93
C LYS A 60 16.52 4.51 -15.05
N LYS A 61 17.22 4.33 -13.93
CA LYS A 61 18.43 3.50 -13.91
C LYS A 61 18.13 2.02 -14.19
N ALA A 62 17.00 1.51 -13.70
CA ALA A 62 16.55 0.15 -14.00
C ALA A 62 16.18 -0.01 -15.48
N MET A 63 15.48 0.97 -16.07
CA MET A 63 15.17 1.00 -17.51
C MET A 63 16.44 1.00 -18.36
N ALA A 64 17.40 1.86 -18.03
CA ALA A 64 18.68 1.91 -18.73
C ALA A 64 19.46 0.57 -18.65
N ALA A 65 19.45 -0.08 -17.48
CA ALA A 65 20.04 -1.40 -17.30
C ALA A 65 19.31 -2.51 -18.09
N ALA A 66 18.01 -2.32 -18.34
CA ALA A 66 17.19 -3.20 -19.17
C ALA A 66 17.25 -2.87 -20.69
N GLY A 67 18.04 -1.86 -21.08
CA GLY A 67 18.32 -1.52 -22.48
C GLY A 67 17.35 -0.53 -23.13
N PHE A 68 16.54 0.19 -22.34
CA PHE A 68 15.61 1.21 -22.86
C PHE A 68 15.57 2.46 -21.97
N ALA A 69 14.96 3.53 -22.47
CA ALA A 69 14.73 4.76 -21.74
C ALA A 69 13.34 5.31 -22.11
N ASP A 70 12.51 5.55 -21.09
CA ASP A 70 11.20 6.18 -21.24
C ASP A 70 10.93 7.04 -19.98
N ASP A 71 11.08 8.35 -20.13
CA ASP A 71 10.93 9.30 -19.04
C ASP A 71 9.46 9.45 -18.58
N ALA A 72 8.51 9.34 -19.52
CA ALA A 72 7.10 9.38 -19.23
C ALA A 72 6.65 8.13 -18.46
N PHE A 73 7.08 6.96 -18.92
CA PHE A 73 6.80 5.70 -18.21
C PHE A 73 7.39 5.70 -16.79
N ALA A 74 8.62 6.21 -16.62
CA ALA A 74 9.23 6.34 -15.29
C ALA A 74 8.45 7.28 -14.37
N ASP A 75 7.93 8.37 -14.92
CA ASP A 75 7.10 9.34 -14.18
C ASP A 75 5.76 8.73 -13.79
N ASN A 76 5.06 8.10 -14.73
CA ASN A 76 3.78 7.46 -14.51
C ASN A 76 3.87 6.33 -13.48
N LEU A 77 4.88 5.47 -13.55
CA LEU A 77 5.11 4.40 -12.57
C LEU A 77 5.31 4.96 -11.16
N THR A 78 6.10 6.02 -11.03
CA THR A 78 6.37 6.61 -9.71
C THR A 78 5.16 7.36 -9.15
N LYS A 79 4.39 8.07 -9.99
CA LYS A 79 3.14 8.72 -9.61
C LYS A 79 2.10 7.68 -9.16
N TRP A 80 1.90 6.65 -9.95
CA TRP A 80 1.01 5.54 -9.66
C TRP A 80 1.33 4.85 -8.32
N SER A 81 2.60 4.51 -8.09
CA SER A 81 3.00 3.88 -6.83
C SER A 81 2.86 4.80 -5.62
N GLU A 82 3.04 6.11 -5.80
CA GLU A 82 2.88 7.11 -4.73
C GLU A 82 1.42 7.20 -4.29
N ILE A 83 0.47 7.23 -5.25
CA ILE A 83 -0.97 7.25 -4.96
C ILE A 83 -1.37 5.97 -4.21
N ILE A 84 -0.98 4.78 -4.70
CA ILE A 84 -1.30 3.51 -4.03
C ILE A 84 -0.73 3.47 -2.61
N ARG A 85 0.50 3.93 -2.40
CA ARG A 85 1.10 3.97 -1.06
C ARG A 85 0.37 4.93 -0.13
N LYS A 86 -0.07 6.10 -0.65
CA LYS A 86 -0.89 7.02 0.13
C LYS A 86 -2.17 6.33 0.59
N SER A 87 -2.90 5.71 -0.32
CA SER A 87 -4.12 4.94 -0.01
C SER A 87 -3.87 3.80 0.98
N TYR A 88 -2.74 3.09 0.84
CA TYR A 88 -2.35 2.03 1.77
C TYR A 88 -2.11 2.55 3.20
N PHE A 89 -1.36 3.63 3.36
CA PHE A 89 -1.10 4.22 4.68
C PHE A 89 -2.33 4.89 5.29
N GLU A 90 -3.29 5.27 4.49
CA GLU A 90 -4.61 5.75 4.92
C GLU A 90 -5.57 4.59 5.25
N GLY A 91 -5.20 3.36 4.93
CA GLY A 91 -5.98 2.15 5.21
C GLY A 91 -7.11 1.92 4.21
N ALA A 92 -7.04 2.54 3.02
CA ALA A 92 -8.03 2.37 1.97
C ALA A 92 -7.78 1.11 1.12
N VAL A 93 -6.54 0.65 1.05
CA VAL A 93 -6.14 -0.58 0.36
C VAL A 93 -5.17 -1.37 1.23
N ASP A 94 -5.18 -2.70 1.09
CA ASP A 94 -4.34 -3.60 1.90
C ASP A 94 -3.04 -4.00 1.21
N GLU A 95 -2.90 -3.69 -0.08
CA GLU A 95 -1.74 -4.00 -0.87
C GLU A 95 -0.93 -2.76 -1.25
N ILE A 96 0.37 -2.96 -1.47
CA ILE A 96 1.32 -1.87 -1.72
C ILE A 96 2.21 -2.15 -2.92
N ILE A 97 2.55 -1.11 -3.66
CA ILE A 97 3.54 -1.16 -4.73
C ILE A 97 4.89 -0.67 -4.20
N SER A 98 5.82 -1.59 -4.03
CA SER A 98 7.18 -1.28 -3.58
C SER A 98 8.06 -0.77 -4.73
N THR A 99 9.14 -0.06 -4.41
CA THR A 99 10.17 0.35 -5.39
C THR A 99 10.76 -0.86 -6.13
N ARG A 100 10.90 -2.01 -5.46
CA ARG A 100 11.36 -3.26 -6.10
C ARG A 100 10.38 -3.69 -7.18
N ARG A 101 9.08 -3.60 -6.94
CA ARG A 101 8.04 -3.96 -7.92
C ARG A 101 8.09 -3.03 -9.14
N LEU A 102 8.37 -1.74 -8.97
CA LEU A 102 8.59 -0.82 -10.10
C LEU A 102 9.80 -1.23 -10.95
N VAL A 103 10.89 -1.63 -10.32
CA VAL A 103 12.07 -2.15 -11.03
C VAL A 103 11.75 -3.44 -11.78
N ASP A 104 10.93 -4.31 -11.20
CA ASP A 104 10.55 -5.58 -11.86
C ASP A 104 9.57 -5.33 -13.02
N ILE A 105 8.69 -4.32 -12.94
CA ILE A 105 7.88 -3.86 -14.09
C ILE A 105 8.78 -3.40 -15.24
N CYS A 106 9.84 -2.64 -14.97
CA CYS A 106 10.78 -2.23 -16.02
C CYS A 106 11.45 -3.43 -16.71
N LYS A 107 11.85 -4.44 -15.96
CA LYS A 107 12.41 -5.69 -16.50
C LYS A 107 11.37 -6.46 -17.33
N ALA A 108 10.14 -6.56 -16.84
CA ALA A 108 9.05 -7.21 -17.54
C ALA A 108 8.73 -6.48 -18.85
N PHE A 109 8.71 -5.15 -18.84
CA PHE A 109 8.51 -4.36 -20.05
C PHE A 109 9.61 -4.61 -21.10
N ALA A 110 10.87 -4.72 -20.67
CA ALA A 110 11.97 -5.05 -21.58
C ALA A 110 11.80 -6.42 -22.27
N ILE A 111 11.07 -7.36 -21.63
CA ILE A 111 10.79 -8.69 -22.17
C ILE A 111 9.56 -8.67 -23.09
N PHE A 112 8.47 -8.04 -22.65
CA PHE A 112 7.18 -8.11 -23.32
C PHE A 112 6.97 -7.00 -24.35
N GLY A 113 7.63 -5.85 -24.21
CA GLY A 113 7.42 -4.66 -25.05
C GLY A 113 6.08 -3.97 -24.83
N ASP A 114 5.27 -4.41 -23.87
CA ASP A 114 3.95 -3.90 -23.56
C ASP A 114 3.85 -3.48 -22.08
N LYS A 115 3.43 -2.21 -21.84
CA LYS A 115 3.34 -1.62 -20.50
C LYS A 115 2.26 -2.28 -19.65
N VAL A 116 1.10 -2.55 -20.26
CA VAL A 116 -0.05 -3.14 -19.55
C VAL A 116 0.28 -4.55 -19.13
N GLN A 117 0.87 -5.35 -20.02
CA GLN A 117 1.28 -6.72 -19.72
C GLN A 117 2.37 -6.77 -18.64
N ALA A 118 3.30 -5.82 -18.63
CA ALA A 118 4.33 -5.73 -17.61
C ALA A 118 3.74 -5.40 -16.22
N ILE A 119 2.76 -4.50 -16.18
CA ILE A 119 2.04 -4.12 -14.95
C ILE A 119 1.18 -5.28 -14.47
N ASP A 120 0.40 -5.91 -15.35
CA ASP A 120 -0.43 -7.08 -15.00
C ASP A 120 0.42 -8.22 -14.42
N GLY A 121 1.59 -8.47 -14.97
CA GLY A 121 2.55 -9.44 -14.43
C GLY A 121 2.97 -9.11 -13.00
N ALA A 122 3.21 -7.84 -12.70
CA ALA A 122 3.56 -7.39 -11.37
C ALA A 122 2.39 -7.44 -10.37
N LEU A 123 1.16 -7.33 -10.86
CA LEU A 123 -0.07 -7.36 -10.06
C LEU A 123 -0.62 -8.78 -9.86
N SER A 124 -0.10 -9.80 -10.54
CA SER A 124 -0.63 -11.17 -10.57
C SER A 124 -0.71 -11.87 -9.21
N ARG A 125 -0.07 -11.35 -8.18
CA ARG A 125 -0.12 -11.89 -6.80
C ARG A 125 -1.25 -11.32 -5.96
N PHE A 126 -1.87 -10.24 -6.43
CA PHE A 126 -2.97 -9.61 -5.73
C PHE A 126 -4.29 -10.31 -6.08
N ASP A 127 -5.30 -10.12 -5.26
CA ASP A 127 -6.66 -10.52 -5.59
C ASP A 127 -7.15 -9.74 -6.83
N ASP A 128 -8.21 -10.26 -7.44
CA ASP A 128 -8.71 -9.75 -8.73
C ASP A 128 -9.25 -8.33 -8.62
N ASP A 129 -9.85 -7.96 -7.49
CA ASP A 129 -10.41 -6.63 -7.26
C ASP A 129 -9.30 -5.59 -7.12
N THR A 130 -8.30 -5.87 -6.29
CA THR A 130 -7.10 -5.03 -6.12
C THR A 130 -6.32 -4.90 -7.43
N LYS A 131 -6.18 -6.00 -8.18
CA LYS A 131 -5.50 -6.01 -9.48
C LYS A 131 -6.22 -5.10 -10.47
N THR A 132 -7.54 -5.22 -10.58
CA THR A 132 -8.37 -4.40 -11.46
C THR A 132 -8.26 -2.92 -11.07
N ALA A 133 -8.44 -2.60 -9.81
CA ALA A 133 -8.35 -1.24 -9.31
C ALA A 133 -6.99 -0.58 -9.58
N PHE A 134 -5.89 -1.30 -9.34
CA PHE A 134 -4.55 -0.79 -9.58
C PHE A 134 -4.24 -0.62 -11.07
N ARG A 135 -4.76 -1.50 -11.91
CA ARG A 135 -4.66 -1.40 -13.37
C ARG A 135 -5.42 -0.19 -13.91
N ASP A 136 -6.66 -0.01 -13.45
CA ASP A 136 -7.50 1.13 -13.85
C ASP A 136 -6.88 2.45 -13.41
N LEU A 137 -6.31 2.49 -12.21
CA LEU A 137 -5.56 3.64 -11.74
C LEU A 137 -4.34 3.94 -12.62
N TYR A 138 -3.60 2.89 -13.03
CA TYR A 138 -2.46 3.09 -13.93
C TYR A 138 -2.90 3.65 -15.29
N SER A 139 -3.96 3.11 -15.88
CA SER A 139 -4.50 3.56 -17.15
C SER A 139 -4.90 5.04 -17.12
N LYS A 140 -5.45 5.51 -16.00
CA LYS A 140 -5.77 6.93 -15.81
C LYS A 140 -4.51 7.79 -15.70
N VAL A 141 -3.51 7.33 -14.94
CA VAL A 141 -2.23 8.05 -14.81
C VAL A 141 -1.50 8.15 -16.15
N ASP A 142 -1.54 7.13 -16.98
CA ASP A 142 -0.87 7.11 -18.29
C ASP A 142 -1.65 7.92 -19.36
N ALA A 143 -2.97 7.98 -19.29
CA ALA A 143 -3.81 8.75 -20.21
C ALA A 143 -3.72 10.26 -20.03
N GLU A 144 -3.30 10.73 -18.86
CA GLU A 144 -3.29 12.14 -18.46
C GLU A 144 -1.96 12.87 -18.72
N VAL A 145 -1.07 12.33 -19.52
CA VAL A 145 0.22 12.98 -19.89
C VAL A 145 0.02 14.18 -20.84
N GLY A 146 -1.16 14.72 -20.95
CA GLY A 146 -1.46 15.93 -21.69
C GLY A 146 -2.52 16.76 -21.00
N GLU A 147 -2.12 17.72 -20.20
CA GLU A 147 -2.93 18.84 -19.72
C GLU A 147 -4.08 18.54 -18.73
N HIS A 148 -3.82 18.26 -17.44
CA HIS A 148 -4.72 18.73 -16.37
C HIS A 148 -4.13 18.58 -14.97
N ASP A 149 -4.61 19.40 -14.04
CA ASP A 149 -4.26 19.51 -12.60
C ASP A 149 -4.30 18.14 -11.90
N ASP A 150 -3.16 17.47 -11.90
CA ASP A 150 -2.93 16.07 -11.49
C ASP A 150 -3.36 15.73 -10.04
N ALA A 151 -3.52 16.71 -9.17
CA ALA A 151 -3.82 16.49 -7.76
C ALA A 151 -5.30 16.16 -7.50
N ALA A 152 -6.22 16.81 -8.19
CA ALA A 152 -7.66 16.66 -7.95
C ALA A 152 -8.24 15.33 -8.46
N GLU A 153 -7.72 14.83 -9.59
CA GLU A 153 -8.18 13.55 -10.16
C GLU A 153 -7.56 12.33 -9.47
N ALA A 154 -6.29 12.44 -9.03
CA ALA A 154 -5.66 11.43 -8.20
C ALA A 154 -6.39 11.27 -6.84
N GLU A 155 -6.87 12.38 -6.29
CA GLU A 155 -7.66 12.39 -5.06
C GLU A 155 -9.06 11.79 -5.29
N ALA A 156 -9.69 12.04 -6.45
CA ALA A 156 -10.99 11.46 -6.81
C ALA A 156 -10.92 9.94 -7.07
N VAL A 157 -9.80 9.42 -7.62
CA VAL A 157 -9.61 7.98 -7.83
C VAL A 157 -9.27 7.26 -6.53
N ALA A 158 -8.48 7.88 -5.65
CA ALA A 158 -8.26 7.36 -4.30
C ALA A 158 -9.57 7.30 -3.50
N ASP A 159 -10.43 8.34 -3.63
CA ASP A 159 -11.75 8.40 -3.00
C ASP A 159 -12.73 7.35 -3.60
N ALA A 160 -12.64 7.06 -4.89
CA ALA A 160 -13.42 6.03 -5.55
C ALA A 160 -13.02 4.59 -5.13
N LEU A 161 -11.73 4.32 -4.96
CA LEU A 161 -11.23 3.08 -4.39
C LEU A 161 -11.65 2.91 -2.91
N GLU A 162 -11.65 4.02 -2.17
CA GLU A 162 -12.08 4.06 -0.78
C GLU A 162 -13.59 3.81 -0.61
N THR A 163 -14.41 4.16 -1.61
CA THR A 163 -15.87 4.01 -1.57
C THR A 163 -16.35 2.63 -2.01
N ALA A 164 -15.59 1.86 -2.77
CA ALA A 164 -16.04 0.59 -3.37
C ALA A 164 -16.28 -0.53 -2.34
N ASP A 165 -15.57 -0.55 -1.22
CA ASP A 165 -15.72 -1.57 -0.17
C ASP A 165 -15.92 -0.93 1.22
N ARG A 166 -16.92 -0.08 1.31
CA ARG A 166 -17.17 0.73 2.49
C ARG A 166 -18.29 0.16 3.34
N VAL A 167 -18.03 -0.07 4.63
CA VAL A 167 -19.04 -0.44 5.63
C VAL A 167 -19.34 0.75 6.52
N ASN A 168 -20.57 1.25 6.45
CA ASN A 168 -21.03 2.34 7.29
C ASN A 168 -21.38 1.84 8.70
N LEU A 169 -21.04 2.64 9.71
CA LEU A 169 -21.30 2.34 11.13
C LEU A 169 -22.36 3.30 11.66
N THR A 170 -23.37 2.74 12.32
CA THR A 170 -24.36 3.55 13.07
C THR A 170 -23.89 3.70 14.50
N THR A 171 -23.42 4.89 14.86
CA THR A 171 -22.84 5.17 16.18
C THR A 171 -23.56 6.30 16.88
N SER A 172 -23.68 6.21 18.22
CA SER A 172 -24.07 7.34 19.05
C SER A 172 -22.90 8.31 19.25
N TYR A 173 -23.21 9.53 19.67
CA TYR A 173 -22.20 10.56 19.94
C TYR A 173 -21.14 10.11 20.95
N ASP A 174 -21.54 9.33 21.96
CA ASP A 174 -20.65 8.83 23.03
C ASP A 174 -19.67 7.75 22.55
N GLN A 175 -19.97 7.12 21.42
CA GLN A 175 -19.15 6.05 20.83
C GLN A 175 -18.08 6.56 19.86
N LYS A 176 -18.05 7.86 19.56
CA LYS A 176 -17.15 8.46 18.56
C LYS A 176 -15.67 8.19 18.83
N ASP A 177 -15.25 8.27 20.10
CA ASP A 177 -13.85 8.09 20.46
C ASP A 177 -13.45 6.61 20.40
N ALA A 178 -14.39 5.71 20.68
CA ALA A 178 -14.19 4.27 20.56
C ALA A 178 -14.00 3.87 19.09
N VAL A 179 -14.91 4.26 18.18
CA VAL A 179 -14.78 3.92 16.76
C VAL A 179 -13.58 4.56 16.11
N LYS A 180 -13.23 5.79 16.52
CA LYS A 180 -12.01 6.47 16.05
C LYS A 180 -10.75 5.73 16.54
N GLY A 181 -10.70 5.31 17.79
CA GLY A 181 -9.60 4.52 18.36
C GLY A 181 -9.41 3.17 17.68
N MET A 182 -10.48 2.58 17.16
CA MET A 182 -10.46 1.35 16.36
C MET A 182 -10.13 1.61 14.87
N GLY A 183 -9.92 2.88 14.49
CA GLY A 183 -9.49 3.27 13.15
C GLY A 183 -10.64 3.41 12.15
N ALA A 184 -11.86 3.74 12.61
CA ALA A 184 -12.93 4.20 11.72
C ALA A 184 -12.67 5.65 11.28
N LYS A 185 -13.16 6.00 10.09
CA LYS A 185 -13.08 7.34 9.51
C LYS A 185 -14.43 8.03 9.56
N TRP A 186 -14.42 9.36 9.71
CA TRP A 186 -15.64 10.18 9.68
C TRP A 186 -15.90 10.71 8.27
N ASP A 187 -17.11 10.52 7.78
CA ASP A 187 -17.59 11.12 6.54
C ASP A 187 -18.48 12.32 6.85
N PRO A 188 -18.03 13.55 6.57
CA PRO A 188 -18.79 14.76 6.84
C PRO A 188 -20.00 14.93 5.92
N ALA A 189 -19.98 14.37 4.70
CA ALA A 189 -21.07 14.46 3.74
C ALA A 189 -22.21 13.51 4.09
N ALA A 190 -21.91 12.27 4.40
CA ALA A 190 -22.88 11.27 4.86
C ALA A 190 -23.20 11.37 6.35
N LYS A 191 -22.44 12.17 7.12
CA LYS A 191 -22.54 12.32 8.58
C LYS A 191 -22.52 10.97 9.30
N THR A 192 -21.63 10.09 8.88
CA THR A 192 -21.52 8.74 9.44
C THR A 192 -20.05 8.33 9.58
N TRP A 193 -19.78 7.41 10.51
CA TRP A 193 -18.51 6.73 10.61
C TRP A 193 -18.50 5.54 9.66
N TRP A 194 -17.33 5.19 9.13
CA TRP A 194 -17.19 4.07 8.22
C TRP A 194 -15.82 3.41 8.36
N ILE A 195 -15.73 2.16 7.91
CA ILE A 195 -14.51 1.35 7.84
C ILE A 195 -14.43 0.67 6.48
N SER A 196 -13.24 0.24 6.07
CA SER A 196 -13.10 -0.63 4.91
C SER A 196 -13.71 -2.01 5.19
N GLY A 197 -14.27 -2.64 4.16
CA GLY A 197 -14.88 -3.96 4.27
C GLY A 197 -13.89 -5.03 4.74
N ASP A 198 -12.61 -4.93 4.37
CA ASP A 198 -11.58 -5.85 4.83
C ASP A 198 -11.36 -5.77 6.33
N LYS A 199 -11.35 -4.55 6.87
CA LYS A 199 -11.26 -4.34 8.31
C LYS A 199 -12.47 -4.87 9.05
N TYR A 200 -13.65 -4.79 8.43
CA TYR A 200 -14.86 -5.41 8.93
C TYR A 200 -14.79 -6.93 8.89
N ARG A 201 -14.39 -7.52 7.75
CA ARG A 201 -14.28 -8.97 7.55
C ARG A 201 -13.25 -9.61 8.49
N SER A 202 -12.16 -8.90 8.79
CA SER A 202 -11.12 -9.40 9.69
C SER A 202 -11.58 -9.55 11.13
N HIS A 203 -12.48 -8.69 11.61
CA HIS A 203 -12.95 -8.68 13.01
C HIS A 203 -14.44 -8.30 13.11
N PRO A 204 -15.36 -9.07 12.51
CA PRO A 204 -16.78 -8.71 12.42
C PRO A 204 -17.43 -8.52 13.80
N ASP A 205 -17.06 -9.36 14.77
CA ASP A 205 -17.64 -9.30 16.14
C ASP A 205 -17.27 -8.00 16.87
N SER A 206 -16.11 -7.44 16.62
CA SER A 206 -15.66 -6.18 17.21
C SER A 206 -16.49 -4.98 16.72
N TRP A 207 -17.02 -5.06 15.50
CA TRP A 207 -17.80 -4.01 14.86
C TRP A 207 -19.31 -4.19 15.02
N ALA A 208 -19.79 -5.37 15.40
CA ALA A 208 -21.22 -5.69 15.55
C ALA A 208 -21.98 -4.72 16.46
N GLN A 209 -21.32 -4.22 17.50
CA GLN A 209 -21.90 -3.22 18.43
C GLN A 209 -22.21 -1.86 17.80
N PHE A 210 -21.67 -1.56 16.62
CA PHE A 210 -21.87 -0.30 15.89
C PHE A 210 -22.84 -0.45 14.70
N ASN A 211 -23.62 -1.53 14.66
CA ASN A 211 -24.61 -1.83 13.62
C ASN A 211 -24.06 -1.57 12.20
N PRO A 212 -23.04 -2.30 11.77
CA PRO A 212 -22.45 -2.09 10.46
C PRO A 212 -23.45 -2.37 9.34
N THR A 213 -23.54 -1.46 8.38
CA THR A 213 -24.33 -1.64 7.16
C THR A 213 -23.37 -1.92 6.02
N ALA A 214 -23.25 -3.19 5.63
CA ALA A 214 -22.47 -3.58 4.47
C ALA A 214 -23.08 -2.98 3.20
N PRO A 215 -22.28 -2.64 2.17
CA PRO A 215 -22.79 -2.33 0.86
C PRO A 215 -23.65 -3.51 0.38
N ALA A 216 -24.77 -3.21 -0.29
CA ALA A 216 -25.61 -4.25 -0.87
C ALA A 216 -24.73 -5.12 -1.77
N THR A 217 -24.62 -6.40 -1.45
CA THR A 217 -23.98 -7.37 -2.35
C THR A 217 -24.71 -7.29 -3.68
N VAL A 218 -24.04 -6.81 -4.70
CA VAL A 218 -24.54 -6.94 -6.07
C VAL A 218 -24.45 -8.44 -6.35
N ASP A 219 -25.59 -9.12 -6.28
CA ASP A 219 -25.74 -10.46 -6.81
C ASP A 219 -25.29 -10.43 -8.26
N CYS A 220 -24.13 -11.02 -8.50
CA CYS A 220 -23.65 -11.25 -9.85
C CYS A 220 -24.47 -12.43 -10.39
N PRO A 221 -25.39 -12.25 -11.33
CA PRO A 221 -25.98 -13.39 -12.05
C PRO A 221 -24.90 -13.97 -12.96
N PHE A 222 -24.70 -15.26 -12.86
CA PHE A 222 -23.80 -16.11 -13.62
C PHE A 222 -23.69 -15.78 -15.09
#